data_45a6005c08d366987a84537e84fd2c8e
#
_entry.id   45a6005c08d366987a84537e84fd2c8e
#
_cell.length_a   1.000
_cell.length_b   1.000
_cell.length_c   1.000
_cell.angle_alpha   90.00
_cell.angle_beta   90.00
_cell.angle_gamma   90.00
#
_symmetry.space_group_name_H-M   'P 1'
#
loop_
_entity.id
_entity.type
_entity.pdbx_description
1 polymer ?
#
loop_
_entity_poly.entity_id
_entity_poly.type
_entity_poly.pdbx_seq_one_letter_code
_entity_poly.pdbx_strand_id
1 'polypeptide(L)'
;DAAGAGLGSDPAEVLPPPPPHLPGGAPHEVAAQGADGSAYPAEHASLNGTSGDAAGYQATENGAAADEMAEPMVPEQSYEDAVASAEEARLWDVVTADCLDFDAWTALIEETERIAESNILKIRKVYDAFLAEFPLCFGYWKKYADHEGRLDGVNKVFEVYERAVLAVTYSVDIWCNYCQFAISTYNDPDVIRRLFDRGLAYVGTDYRSNTLWDEYIKYEESLQAWSNLAVVYTRILEHPIQQLDRYFNCLKELTATRSLSEILTAEETSMYCLTVENSAQVLDGEAHPNDVEKTAEPEVSSSTEAEDKAKYVSIREELFRKAKEYESKIFNFEQAIRRPYFHVKPLDKPELENWHSYLDFIEKEEDINKVIKLYERCVIACASYSEFWIRYVQCMEDRQSLELANNALARATHVFVKKQTEIHLFSARFKELNGDTDGARAEYQHLHSVLYPGLLEAIVKHANMEHRLVSLHQTKTTLCFLLSLCLSVH
;
A
#
# COMPACT_ATOMS: atom_id res chain seq x y z
N ASP A 1 -24.65 42.82 -23.03
CA ASP A 1 -23.33 43.06 -22.44
C ASP A 1 -23.12 42.11 -21.30
N ALA A 2 -22.21 41.15 -21.54
CA ALA A 2 -21.94 40.02 -20.69
C ALA A 2 -20.84 40.37 -19.70
N ALA A 3 -21.09 40.09 -18.41
CA ALA A 3 -20.05 40.01 -17.40
C ALA A 3 -19.90 38.55 -17.01
N GLY A 4 -18.79 37.93 -17.45
CA GLY A 4 -18.41 36.57 -17.06
C GLY A 4 -17.82 36.58 -15.65
N ALA A 5 -18.43 35.82 -14.78
CA ALA A 5 -17.84 35.43 -13.50
C ALA A 5 -16.88 34.24 -13.73
N GLY A 6 -15.60 34.47 -13.48
CA GLY A 6 -14.58 33.39 -13.49
C GLY A 6 -14.80 32.45 -12.31
N LEU A 7 -15.12 31.22 -12.63
CA LEU A 7 -15.07 30.09 -11.70
C LEU A 7 -13.60 29.80 -11.43
N GLY A 8 -13.22 29.87 -10.15
CA GLY A 8 -11.92 29.43 -9.68
C GLY A 8 -11.75 27.94 -10.00
N SER A 9 -10.66 27.63 -10.67
CA SER A 9 -10.21 26.27 -10.92
C SER A 9 -9.90 25.62 -9.56
N ASP A 10 -10.63 24.55 -9.22
CA ASP A 10 -10.26 23.62 -8.16
C ASP A 10 -8.80 23.15 -8.40
N PRO A 11 -7.99 23.04 -7.34
CA PRO A 11 -6.70 22.40 -7.50
C PRO A 11 -6.94 20.97 -7.97
N ALA A 12 -6.46 20.65 -9.16
CA ALA A 12 -6.51 19.32 -9.74
C ALA A 12 -5.95 18.34 -8.71
N GLU A 13 -6.82 17.47 -8.19
CA GLU A 13 -6.45 16.37 -7.31
C GLU A 13 -5.48 15.49 -8.09
N VAL A 14 -4.20 15.57 -7.70
CA VAL A 14 -3.13 14.78 -8.35
C VAL A 14 -3.43 13.32 -8.07
N LEU A 15 -3.71 12.55 -9.11
CA LEU A 15 -3.84 11.10 -9.04
C LEU A 15 -2.67 10.53 -8.24
N PRO A 16 -2.91 9.72 -7.19
CA PRO A 16 -1.83 8.98 -6.58
C PRO A 16 -1.14 8.14 -7.67
N PRO A 17 0.20 8.08 -7.70
CA PRO A 17 0.91 7.27 -8.67
C PRO A 17 0.40 5.83 -8.60
N PRO A 18 0.32 5.11 -9.73
CA PRO A 18 -0.03 3.70 -9.74
C PRO A 18 0.93 2.95 -8.79
N PRO A 19 0.47 1.89 -8.11
CA PRO A 19 1.36 1.09 -7.27
C PRO A 19 2.57 0.65 -8.10
N PRO A 20 3.80 0.83 -7.58
CA PRO A 20 5.00 0.50 -8.31
C PRO A 20 5.01 -0.97 -8.71
N HIS A 21 5.58 -1.27 -9.87
CA HIS A 21 5.75 -2.64 -10.34
C HIS A 21 6.52 -3.44 -9.28
N LEU A 22 5.91 -4.52 -8.77
CA LEU A 22 6.63 -5.51 -7.99
C LEU A 22 7.75 -6.07 -8.86
N PRO A 23 9.01 -6.14 -8.37
CA PRO A 23 10.08 -6.74 -9.13
C PRO A 23 9.75 -8.21 -9.37
N GLY A 24 9.40 -8.54 -10.61
CA GLY A 24 9.30 -9.93 -11.05
C GLY A 24 10.67 -10.57 -10.86
N GLY A 25 10.73 -11.69 -10.12
CA GLY A 25 11.94 -12.46 -9.97
C GLY A 25 12.44 -12.88 -11.34
N ALA A 26 13.50 -12.22 -11.82
CA ALA A 26 14.19 -12.63 -13.03
C ALA A 26 15.11 -13.82 -12.71
N PRO A 27 15.18 -14.83 -13.58
CA PRO A 27 16.19 -15.86 -13.45
C PRO A 27 17.56 -15.25 -13.72
N HIS A 28 18.54 -15.62 -12.89
CA HIS A 28 19.94 -15.26 -13.04
C HIS A 28 20.48 -15.70 -14.43
N GLU A 29 20.79 -14.75 -15.26
CA GLU A 29 21.75 -14.95 -16.35
C GLU A 29 22.95 -14.03 -16.12
N VAL A 30 24.12 -14.67 -15.99
CA VAL A 30 25.42 -14.05 -15.82
C VAL A 30 25.92 -13.63 -17.18
N ALA A 31 26.09 -12.34 -17.44
CA ALA A 31 27.03 -11.87 -18.48
C ALA A 31 27.60 -10.50 -18.09
N ALA A 32 28.92 -10.44 -18.20
CA ALA A 32 29.80 -9.36 -17.82
C ALA A 32 29.86 -8.24 -18.87
N GLN A 33 30.31 -7.08 -18.37
CA GLN A 33 31.11 -6.01 -19.01
C GLN A 33 30.42 -4.67 -19.28
N GLY A 34 31.05 -3.63 -18.73
CA GLY A 34 31.19 -2.34 -19.37
C GLY A 34 30.96 -1.12 -18.46
N ALA A 35 32.06 -0.49 -18.07
CA ALA A 35 32.20 0.72 -17.25
C ALA A 35 31.53 1.98 -17.84
N ASP A 36 31.07 2.89 -17.00
CA ASP A 36 31.59 4.28 -16.77
C ASP A 36 30.62 4.98 -15.81
N GLY A 37 31.05 5.47 -14.81
CA GLY A 37 31.63 6.61 -14.17
C GLY A 37 30.67 7.80 -14.01
N SER A 38 30.19 8.06 -12.76
CA SER A 38 30.09 9.43 -12.22
C SER A 38 29.91 9.41 -10.70
N ALA A 39 30.87 9.95 -10.02
CA ALA A 39 30.98 10.08 -8.57
C ALA A 39 30.24 11.31 -8.05
N TYR A 40 29.65 11.22 -6.84
CA TYR A 40 29.55 12.34 -5.92
C TYR A 40 30.04 11.92 -4.51
N PRO A 41 30.67 12.83 -3.78
CA PRO A 41 31.64 12.50 -2.75
C PRO A 41 31.06 12.34 -1.35
N ALA A 42 31.69 11.43 -0.61
CA ALA A 42 31.55 11.29 0.83
C ALA A 42 32.49 12.27 1.52
N GLU A 43 31.99 13.01 2.50
CA GLU A 43 32.87 13.74 3.46
C GLU A 43 33.05 12.96 4.76
N HIS A 44 34.31 12.83 5.09
CA HIS A 44 34.86 12.18 6.26
C HIS A 44 34.68 13.01 7.52
N ALA A 45 34.49 12.34 8.66
CA ALA A 45 35.05 12.79 9.92
C ALA A 45 35.65 11.60 10.68
N SER A 46 36.98 11.58 10.68
CA SER A 46 37.87 10.71 11.43
C SER A 46 38.30 11.43 12.71
N LEU A 47 38.39 10.73 13.84
CA LEU A 47 39.27 11.02 15.00
C LEU A 47 39.46 9.69 15.75
N ASN A 48 40.51 9.04 15.58
CA ASN A 48 41.87 9.00 16.13
C ASN A 48 41.96 8.80 17.64
N GLY A 49 42.71 7.76 18.01
CA GLY A 49 43.57 7.78 19.20
C GLY A 49 43.74 6.44 19.93
N THR A 50 44.77 5.74 19.55
CA THR A 50 45.99 5.28 20.23
C THR A 50 45.87 4.17 21.29
N SER A 51 46.44 3.06 20.98
CA SER A 51 47.78 2.48 21.27
C SER A 51 47.95 1.73 22.61
N GLY A 52 48.59 0.59 22.50
CA GLY A 52 49.48 -0.03 23.51
C GLY A 52 49.03 -1.44 23.89
N ASP A 53 49.73 -2.40 23.83
CA ASP A 53 51.04 -2.93 23.72
C ASP A 53 51.01 -4.45 23.99
N ALA A 54 51.94 -5.13 23.39
CA ALA A 54 52.15 -6.56 23.38
C ALA A 54 52.75 -7.12 24.71
N ALA A 55 52.51 -8.44 24.91
CA ALA A 55 53.47 -9.43 25.43
C ALA A 55 52.78 -10.78 25.48
N GLY A 56 53.16 -11.70 24.79
CA GLY A 56 53.98 -12.80 24.56
C GLY A 56 54.51 -13.54 25.79
N TYR A 57 54.16 -14.84 25.95
CA TYR A 57 55.06 -15.84 26.50
C TYR A 57 54.74 -17.26 26.02
N GLN A 58 55.80 -17.99 25.79
CA GLN A 58 55.95 -19.31 25.18
C GLN A 58 55.57 -20.50 26.07
N ALA A 59 55.48 -21.62 25.33
CA ALA A 59 55.27 -22.98 25.70
C ALA A 59 56.21 -23.57 26.79
N THR A 60 55.75 -24.59 27.50
CA THR A 60 56.56 -25.74 27.86
C THR A 60 55.75 -27.02 27.89
N GLU A 61 56.35 -28.05 27.28
CA GLU A 61 55.93 -29.44 27.21
C GLU A 61 56.09 -30.17 28.57
N ASN A 62 55.29 -31.23 28.72
CA ASN A 62 55.55 -32.63 29.14
C ASN A 62 54.38 -33.12 29.99
N GLY A 63 53.79 -34.28 29.79
CA GLY A 63 54.19 -35.56 29.38
C GLY A 63 53.23 -36.64 29.90
N ALA A 64 52.90 -37.57 29.05
CA ALA A 64 52.57 -38.97 29.29
C ALA A 64 51.28 -39.42 30.01
N ALA A 65 50.41 -40.04 29.21
CA ALA A 65 49.73 -41.34 29.33
C ALA A 65 48.74 -41.61 30.47
N ALA A 66 47.46 -41.79 30.06
CA ALA A 66 46.69 -43.02 30.35
C ALA A 66 45.47 -43.07 29.45
N ASP A 67 45.34 -44.20 28.81
CA ASP A 67 44.29 -44.67 27.94
C ASP A 67 43.01 -44.91 28.77
N GLU A 68 41.91 -44.25 28.41
CA GLU A 68 40.55 -44.68 28.74
C GLU A 68 39.63 -44.20 27.62
N MET A 69 39.09 -45.16 26.90
CA MET A 69 38.08 -44.98 25.86
C MET A 69 36.85 -44.31 26.46
N ALA A 70 36.70 -43.00 26.22
CA ALA A 70 35.43 -42.31 26.32
C ALA A 70 34.90 -42.07 24.90
N GLU A 71 33.77 -42.68 24.59
CA GLU A 71 32.99 -42.31 23.40
C GLU A 71 32.76 -40.82 23.41
N PRO A 72 32.88 -40.12 22.27
CA PRO A 72 32.55 -38.70 22.22
C PRO A 72 31.04 -38.55 22.40
N MET A 73 30.61 -38.09 23.56
CA MET A 73 29.28 -37.52 23.73
C MET A 73 29.17 -36.31 22.78
N VAL A 74 28.50 -36.52 21.66
CA VAL A 74 28.04 -35.43 20.82
C VAL A 74 27.14 -34.56 21.69
N PRO A 75 27.37 -33.25 21.82
CA PRO A 75 26.50 -32.39 22.61
C PRO A 75 25.07 -32.52 22.08
N GLU A 76 24.13 -32.77 22.97
CA GLU A 76 22.70 -32.91 22.68
C GLU A 76 22.18 -31.75 21.81
N GLN A 77 22.73 -30.54 22.01
CA GLN A 77 22.51 -29.33 21.24
C GLN A 77 22.88 -29.45 19.75
N SER A 78 23.94 -30.20 19.41
CA SER A 78 24.34 -30.38 17.99
C SER A 78 23.41 -31.35 17.24
N TYR A 79 22.76 -32.28 17.98
CA TYR A 79 21.79 -33.21 17.40
C TYR A 79 20.44 -32.49 17.15
N GLU A 80 19.98 -31.66 18.07
CA GLU A 80 18.77 -30.85 17.88
C GLU A 80 18.94 -29.85 16.75
N ASP A 81 20.07 -29.17 16.64
CA ASP A 81 20.40 -28.26 15.54
C ASP A 81 20.46 -28.97 14.18
N ALA A 82 20.97 -30.21 14.15
CA ALA A 82 21.02 -31.01 12.93
C ALA A 82 19.62 -31.50 12.50
N VAL A 83 18.77 -31.87 13.43
CA VAL A 83 17.38 -32.30 13.18
C VAL A 83 16.54 -31.08 12.75
N ALA A 84 16.71 -29.94 13.41
CA ALA A 84 16.07 -28.66 13.04
C ALA A 84 16.49 -28.22 11.62
N SER A 85 17.77 -28.37 11.27
CA SER A 85 18.25 -28.08 9.90
C SER A 85 17.68 -29.02 8.84
N ALA A 86 17.39 -30.27 9.18
CA ALA A 86 16.77 -31.24 8.27
C ALA A 86 15.29 -30.89 8.01
N GLU A 87 14.55 -30.47 9.02
CA GLU A 87 13.15 -30.04 8.85
C GLU A 87 13.05 -28.72 8.08
N GLU A 88 13.90 -27.74 8.33
CA GLU A 88 14.02 -26.52 7.54
C GLU A 88 14.25 -26.86 6.06
N ALA A 89 15.21 -27.76 5.76
CA ALA A 89 15.51 -28.17 4.39
C ALA A 89 14.30 -28.85 3.73
N ARG A 90 13.63 -29.76 4.45
CA ARG A 90 12.42 -30.43 3.95
C ARG A 90 11.31 -29.44 3.62
N LEU A 91 11.08 -28.44 4.47
CA LEU A 91 10.06 -27.42 4.24
C LEU A 91 10.41 -26.52 3.06
N TRP A 92 11.69 -26.19 2.87
CA TRP A 92 12.16 -25.49 1.67
C TRP A 92 11.88 -26.27 0.39
N ASP A 93 12.08 -27.58 0.41
CA ASP A 93 11.77 -28.44 -0.76
C ASP A 93 10.26 -28.43 -1.06
N VAL A 94 9.40 -28.47 -0.03
CA VAL A 94 7.94 -28.41 -0.19
C VAL A 94 7.49 -27.11 -0.81
N VAL A 95 7.93 -25.95 -0.28
CA VAL A 95 7.52 -24.63 -0.82
C VAL A 95 8.13 -24.34 -2.18
N THR A 96 9.25 -24.97 -2.52
CA THR A 96 9.84 -24.90 -3.86
C THR A 96 9.04 -25.72 -4.85
N ALA A 97 8.54 -26.89 -4.47
CA ALA A 97 7.68 -27.72 -5.30
C ALA A 97 6.29 -27.09 -5.52
N ASP A 98 5.69 -26.54 -4.48
CA ASP A 98 4.45 -25.74 -4.57
C ASP A 98 4.57 -24.42 -3.81
N CYS A 99 4.91 -23.37 -4.54
CA CYS A 99 5.07 -22.02 -3.98
C CYS A 99 3.77 -21.39 -3.47
N LEU A 100 2.60 -22.00 -3.69
CA LEU A 100 1.32 -21.52 -3.19
C LEU A 100 0.82 -22.32 -1.97
N ASP A 101 1.59 -23.29 -1.46
CA ASP A 101 1.29 -23.99 -0.21
C ASP A 101 1.53 -23.08 0.99
N PHE A 102 0.48 -22.35 1.39
CA PHE A 102 0.54 -21.39 2.48
C PHE A 102 0.85 -22.05 3.83
N ASP A 103 0.33 -23.25 4.07
CA ASP A 103 0.56 -23.96 5.35
C ASP A 103 2.03 -24.40 5.46
N ALA A 104 2.64 -24.85 4.37
CA ALA A 104 4.08 -25.16 4.33
C ALA A 104 4.94 -23.91 4.53
N TRP A 105 4.56 -22.75 3.97
CA TRP A 105 5.26 -21.50 4.21
C TRP A 105 5.18 -21.04 5.68
N THR A 106 4.00 -21.15 6.29
CA THR A 106 3.85 -20.78 7.71
C THR A 106 4.67 -21.68 8.61
N ALA A 107 4.68 -22.99 8.34
CA ALA A 107 5.52 -23.95 9.07
C ALA A 107 7.02 -23.64 8.90
N LEU A 108 7.45 -23.28 7.68
CA LEU A 108 8.84 -22.90 7.40
C LEU A 108 9.25 -21.63 8.16
N ILE A 109 8.37 -20.64 8.21
CA ILE A 109 8.61 -19.38 8.96
C ILE A 109 8.74 -19.71 10.46
N GLU A 110 7.80 -20.47 11.03
CA GLU A 110 7.81 -20.86 12.43
C GLU A 110 9.08 -21.65 12.80
N GLU A 111 9.47 -22.60 11.95
CA GLU A 111 10.71 -23.37 12.15
C GLU A 111 11.95 -22.48 12.07
N THR A 112 12.01 -21.56 11.08
CA THR A 112 13.14 -20.63 10.93
C THR A 112 13.22 -19.67 12.13
N GLU A 113 12.10 -19.13 12.60
CA GLU A 113 12.05 -18.28 13.80
C GLU A 113 12.55 -19.03 15.05
N ARG A 114 12.21 -20.32 15.16
CA ARG A 114 12.62 -21.17 16.27
C ARG A 114 14.12 -21.47 16.30
N ILE A 115 14.70 -21.85 15.15
CA ILE A 115 16.10 -22.30 15.07
C ILE A 115 17.10 -21.16 14.82
N ALA A 116 16.64 -20.04 14.28
CA ALA A 116 17.49 -18.93 13.86
C ALA A 116 17.11 -17.62 14.56
N GLU A 117 16.67 -17.68 15.81
CA GLU A 117 16.16 -16.52 16.57
C GLU A 117 17.10 -15.30 16.55
N SER A 118 18.42 -15.52 16.49
CA SER A 118 19.44 -14.47 16.40
C SER A 118 20.05 -14.30 15.01
N ASN A 119 19.63 -15.10 14.01
CA ASN A 119 20.22 -15.07 12.67
C ASN A 119 19.30 -14.33 11.68
N ILE A 120 19.46 -13.01 11.61
CA ILE A 120 18.65 -12.16 10.74
C ILE A 120 18.73 -12.55 9.25
N LEU A 121 19.84 -13.11 8.78
CA LEU A 121 19.99 -13.50 7.37
C LEU A 121 19.07 -14.66 6.98
N LYS A 122 18.89 -15.64 7.88
CA LYS A 122 17.93 -16.74 7.67
C LYS A 122 16.49 -16.20 7.69
N ILE A 123 16.19 -15.34 8.66
CA ILE A 123 14.87 -14.70 8.79
C ILE A 123 14.56 -13.90 7.53
N ARG A 124 15.47 -13.05 7.05
CA ARG A 124 15.31 -12.31 5.79
C ARG A 124 15.02 -13.23 4.62
N LYS A 125 15.80 -14.30 4.46
CA LYS A 125 15.63 -15.24 3.36
C LYS A 125 14.22 -15.82 3.30
N VAL A 126 13.67 -16.29 4.43
CA VAL A 126 12.33 -16.89 4.44
C VAL A 126 11.24 -15.85 4.26
N TYR A 127 11.33 -14.68 4.93
CA TYR A 127 10.34 -13.63 4.79
C TYR A 127 10.34 -13.01 3.38
N ASP A 128 11.50 -12.77 2.78
CA ASP A 128 11.61 -12.26 1.41
C ASP A 128 11.00 -13.23 0.40
N ALA A 129 11.26 -14.52 0.55
CA ALA A 129 10.70 -15.55 -0.33
C ALA A 129 9.17 -15.69 -0.13
N PHE A 130 8.70 -15.72 1.11
CA PHE A 130 7.28 -15.80 1.42
C PHE A 130 6.50 -14.57 0.91
N LEU A 131 7.01 -13.37 1.17
CA LEU A 131 6.35 -12.12 0.78
C LEU A 131 6.44 -11.82 -0.73
N ALA A 132 7.33 -12.50 -1.46
CA ALA A 132 7.30 -12.51 -2.91
C ALA A 132 6.07 -13.27 -3.46
N GLU A 133 5.67 -14.36 -2.79
CA GLU A 133 4.49 -15.16 -3.16
C GLU A 133 3.18 -14.60 -2.58
N PHE A 134 3.21 -14.09 -1.35
CA PHE A 134 2.05 -13.58 -0.61
C PHE A 134 2.24 -12.13 -0.14
N PRO A 135 2.43 -11.17 -1.07
CA PRO A 135 2.77 -9.80 -0.71
C PRO A 135 1.67 -9.06 0.07
N LEU A 136 0.42 -9.51 0.00
CA LEU A 136 -0.72 -8.89 0.69
C LEU A 136 -0.87 -9.28 2.16
N CYS A 137 0.01 -10.13 2.69
CA CYS A 137 -0.01 -10.58 4.08
C CYS A 137 0.59 -9.50 5.01
N PHE A 138 -0.16 -8.43 5.29
CA PHE A 138 0.33 -7.28 6.07
C PHE A 138 0.84 -7.67 7.46
N GLY A 139 0.27 -8.69 8.11
CA GLY A 139 0.72 -9.18 9.41
C GLY A 139 2.13 -9.76 9.38
N TYR A 140 2.53 -10.39 8.28
CA TYR A 140 3.89 -10.92 8.09
C TYR A 140 4.90 -9.81 7.78
N TRP A 141 4.50 -8.75 7.08
CA TRP A 141 5.32 -7.54 6.95
C TRP A 141 5.64 -6.93 8.31
N LYS A 142 4.62 -6.86 9.22
CA LYS A 142 4.84 -6.38 10.58
C LYS A 142 5.79 -7.28 11.36
N LYS A 143 5.59 -8.61 11.34
CA LYS A 143 6.51 -9.56 11.99
C LYS A 143 7.95 -9.41 11.48
N TYR A 144 8.11 -9.26 10.17
CA TYR A 144 9.43 -9.03 9.56
C TYR A 144 10.07 -7.74 10.10
N ALA A 145 9.32 -6.65 10.14
CA ALA A 145 9.78 -5.39 10.71
C ALA A 145 10.16 -5.54 12.20
N ASP A 146 9.39 -6.29 12.98
CA ASP A 146 9.69 -6.56 14.40
C ASP A 146 11.01 -7.34 14.56
N HIS A 147 11.30 -8.31 13.69
CA HIS A 147 12.59 -9.03 13.69
C HIS A 147 13.76 -8.12 13.33
N GLU A 148 13.61 -7.28 12.31
CA GLU A 148 14.64 -6.30 11.95
C GLU A 148 14.93 -5.31 13.08
N GLY A 149 13.89 -4.81 13.74
CA GLY A 149 14.02 -3.90 14.88
C GLY A 149 14.77 -4.51 16.06
N ARG A 150 14.56 -5.82 16.28
CA ARG A 150 15.21 -6.58 17.35
C ARG A 150 16.68 -6.90 17.04
N LEU A 151 17.02 -7.20 15.79
CA LEU A 151 18.31 -7.80 15.41
C LEU A 151 19.27 -6.86 14.67
N ASP A 152 18.76 -5.93 13.85
CA ASP A 152 19.61 -5.11 12.97
C ASP A 152 19.36 -3.59 13.12
N GLY A 153 18.24 -3.21 13.71
CA GLY A 153 17.97 -1.84 14.10
C GLY A 153 16.98 -1.07 13.22
N VAL A 154 16.73 0.18 13.62
CA VAL A 154 15.65 1.04 13.17
C VAL A 154 15.63 1.28 11.65
N ASN A 155 16.80 1.46 11.03
CA ASN A 155 16.87 1.74 9.59
C ASN A 155 16.32 0.59 8.74
N LYS A 156 16.57 -0.66 9.17
CA LYS A 156 16.06 -1.84 8.47
C LYS A 156 14.55 -2.00 8.64
N VAL A 157 14.01 -1.59 9.77
CA VAL A 157 12.56 -1.54 9.97
C VAL A 157 11.91 -0.61 8.95
N PHE A 158 12.48 0.58 8.71
CA PHE A 158 11.98 1.49 7.68
C PHE A 158 12.03 0.89 6.29
N GLU A 159 13.13 0.23 5.91
CA GLU A 159 13.25 -0.46 4.62
C GLU A 159 12.12 -1.50 4.44
N VAL A 160 11.82 -2.27 5.48
CA VAL A 160 10.73 -3.25 5.44
C VAL A 160 9.37 -2.57 5.29
N TYR A 161 9.08 -1.52 6.09
CA TYR A 161 7.80 -0.80 5.96
C TYR A 161 7.66 -0.10 4.60
N GLU A 162 8.72 0.48 4.04
CA GLU A 162 8.67 1.04 2.68
C GLU A 162 8.31 -0.01 1.64
N ARG A 163 8.89 -1.21 1.73
CA ARG A 163 8.51 -2.34 0.86
C ARG A 163 7.06 -2.79 1.11
N ALA A 164 6.64 -2.83 2.36
CA ALA A 164 5.29 -3.24 2.74
C ALA A 164 4.22 -2.31 2.19
N VAL A 165 4.39 -0.99 2.30
CA VAL A 165 3.42 -0.02 1.77
C VAL A 165 3.38 0.03 0.24
N LEU A 166 4.45 -0.43 -0.44
CA LEU A 166 4.45 -0.64 -1.88
C LEU A 166 3.70 -1.93 -2.27
N ALA A 167 3.83 -2.99 -1.47
CA ALA A 167 3.19 -4.28 -1.73
C ALA A 167 1.69 -4.27 -1.38
N VAL A 168 1.29 -3.60 -0.29
CA VAL A 168 -0.08 -3.56 0.24
C VAL A 168 -0.55 -2.11 0.38
N THR A 169 -0.40 -1.34 -0.67
CA THR A 169 -0.59 0.12 -0.68
C THR A 169 -1.96 0.55 -0.13
N TYR A 170 -3.01 -0.22 -0.38
CA TYR A 170 -4.38 0.11 0.01
C TYR A 170 -4.86 -0.63 1.28
N SER A 171 -3.93 -1.09 2.12
CA SER A 171 -4.24 -1.63 3.46
C SER A 171 -4.08 -0.56 4.52
N VAL A 172 -5.16 -0.24 5.23
CA VAL A 172 -5.15 0.70 6.37
C VAL A 172 -4.20 0.21 7.46
N ASP A 173 -4.19 -1.10 7.73
CA ASP A 173 -3.42 -1.69 8.83
C ASP A 173 -1.91 -1.47 8.70
N ILE A 174 -1.36 -1.63 7.47
CA ILE A 174 0.08 -1.45 7.27
C ILE A 174 0.50 0.01 7.45
N TRP A 175 -0.32 0.97 7.00
CA TRP A 175 -0.06 2.38 7.22
C TRP A 175 -0.16 2.76 8.71
N CYS A 176 -1.12 2.19 9.44
CA CYS A 176 -1.21 2.36 10.90
C CYS A 176 0.06 1.87 11.60
N ASN A 177 0.50 0.64 11.29
CA ASN A 177 1.70 0.06 11.88
C ASN A 177 2.95 0.91 11.57
N TYR A 178 3.07 1.39 10.34
CA TYR A 178 4.20 2.23 9.93
C TYR A 178 4.19 3.59 10.63
N CYS A 179 3.04 4.26 10.70
CA CYS A 179 2.91 5.54 11.40
C CYS A 179 3.17 5.39 12.91
N GLN A 180 2.66 4.35 13.55
CA GLN A 180 2.93 4.07 14.98
C GLN A 180 4.42 3.84 15.24
N PHE A 181 5.09 3.09 14.36
CA PHE A 181 6.54 2.91 14.46
C PHE A 181 7.28 4.24 14.27
N ALA A 182 6.90 5.06 13.29
CA ALA A 182 7.51 6.36 13.06
C ALA A 182 7.33 7.32 14.25
N ILE A 183 6.14 7.36 14.87
CA ILE A 183 5.86 8.15 16.08
C ILE A 183 6.78 7.73 17.24
N SER A 184 7.02 6.42 17.40
CA SER A 184 7.88 5.92 18.48
C SER A 184 9.38 6.17 18.25
N THR A 185 9.76 6.48 17.01
CA THR A 185 11.15 6.52 16.57
C THR A 185 11.65 7.94 16.25
N TYR A 186 10.83 8.74 15.58
CA TYR A 186 11.18 10.10 15.18
C TYR A 186 10.63 11.15 16.15
N ASN A 187 11.44 12.21 16.35
CA ASN A 187 11.04 13.36 17.13
C ASN A 187 10.60 14.56 16.26
N ASP A 188 10.70 14.44 14.92
CA ASP A 188 10.34 15.51 13.99
C ASP A 188 8.88 15.39 13.56
N PRO A 189 7.99 16.31 13.99
CA PRO A 189 6.58 16.25 13.64
C PRO A 189 6.31 16.34 12.15
N ASP A 190 7.13 17.06 11.38
CA ASP A 190 6.90 17.24 9.95
C ASP A 190 7.18 15.95 9.16
N VAL A 191 8.14 15.14 9.62
CA VAL A 191 8.38 13.80 9.05
C VAL A 191 7.17 12.89 9.27
N ILE A 192 6.63 12.90 10.49
CA ILE A 192 5.48 12.05 10.86
C ILE A 192 4.23 12.51 10.12
N ARG A 193 3.97 13.81 10.03
CA ARG A 193 2.83 14.36 9.27
C ARG A 193 2.89 13.99 7.80
N ARG A 194 4.06 14.12 7.16
CA ARG A 194 4.24 13.69 5.77
C ARG A 194 3.97 12.20 5.57
N LEU A 195 4.30 11.36 6.54
CA LEU A 195 4.00 9.94 6.48
C LEU A 195 2.49 9.67 6.59
N PHE A 196 1.80 10.35 7.53
CA PHE A 196 0.33 10.27 7.60
C PHE A 196 -0.32 10.74 6.29
N ASP A 197 0.10 11.88 5.77
CA ASP A 197 -0.46 12.42 4.52
C ASP A 197 -0.25 11.48 3.34
N ARG A 198 0.93 10.85 3.25
CA ARG A 198 1.22 9.84 2.25
C ARG A 198 0.29 8.62 2.38
N GLY A 199 0.08 8.09 3.57
CA GLY A 199 -0.84 6.98 3.82
C GLY A 199 -2.29 7.36 3.52
N LEU A 200 -2.73 8.52 3.98
CA LEU A 200 -4.08 9.02 3.80
C LEU A 200 -4.42 9.34 2.33
N ALA A 201 -3.44 9.67 1.50
CA ALA A 201 -3.65 9.83 0.06
C ALA A 201 -4.16 8.53 -0.59
N TYR A 202 -3.70 7.37 -0.11
CA TYR A 202 -4.16 6.06 -0.59
C TYR A 202 -5.40 5.56 0.15
N VAL A 203 -5.36 5.53 1.48
CA VAL A 203 -6.37 4.85 2.30
C VAL A 203 -7.28 5.79 3.10
N GLY A 204 -7.07 7.12 3.06
CA GLY A 204 -7.86 8.08 3.86
C GLY A 204 -9.34 8.09 3.53
N THR A 205 -9.71 7.70 2.32
CA THR A 205 -11.11 7.59 1.86
C THR A 205 -11.70 6.18 2.05
N ASP A 206 -10.91 5.21 2.56
CA ASP A 206 -11.43 3.88 2.89
C ASP A 206 -12.48 3.99 4.00
N TYR A 207 -13.58 3.27 3.85
CA TYR A 207 -14.66 3.28 4.83
C TYR A 207 -14.18 2.92 6.25
N ARG A 208 -13.14 2.08 6.36
CA ARG A 208 -12.53 1.62 7.62
C ARG A 208 -11.25 2.37 8.00
N SER A 209 -10.96 3.51 7.37
CA SER A 209 -9.75 4.30 7.64
C SER A 209 -9.76 5.03 8.99
N ASN A 210 -10.86 4.94 9.73
CA ASN A 210 -11.00 5.56 11.06
C ASN A 210 -9.84 5.21 12.00
N THR A 211 -9.24 4.03 11.91
CA THR A 211 -8.10 3.65 12.75
C THR A 211 -6.86 4.50 12.47
N LEU A 212 -6.56 4.78 11.20
CA LEU A 212 -5.43 5.64 10.81
C LEU A 212 -5.70 7.11 11.17
N TRP A 213 -6.93 7.58 10.95
CA TRP A 213 -7.33 8.93 11.35
C TRP A 213 -7.26 9.12 12.86
N ASP A 214 -7.67 8.12 13.65
CA ASP A 214 -7.58 8.15 15.11
C ASP A 214 -6.13 8.24 15.62
N GLU A 215 -5.20 7.53 14.99
CA GLU A 215 -3.78 7.65 15.32
C GLU A 215 -3.23 9.04 14.99
N TYR A 216 -3.66 9.63 13.86
CA TYR A 216 -3.26 11.00 13.52
C TYR A 216 -3.84 12.03 14.49
N ILE A 217 -5.12 11.90 14.85
CA ILE A 217 -5.77 12.74 15.88
C ILE A 217 -5.00 12.67 17.20
N LYS A 218 -4.74 11.48 17.73
CA LYS A 218 -3.98 11.28 18.97
C LYS A 218 -2.60 11.92 18.90
N TYR A 219 -1.94 11.83 17.75
CA TYR A 219 -0.63 12.44 17.55
C TYR A 219 -0.69 13.97 17.63
N GLU A 220 -1.61 14.63 16.89
CA GLU A 220 -1.77 16.08 16.94
C GLU A 220 -2.25 16.59 18.31
N GLU A 221 -3.11 15.83 19.01
CA GLU A 221 -3.52 16.11 20.39
C GLU A 221 -2.32 16.06 21.34
N SER A 222 -1.42 15.08 21.18
CA SER A 222 -0.23 14.96 22.01
C SER A 222 0.74 16.16 21.86
N LEU A 223 0.75 16.76 20.68
CA LEU A 223 1.52 17.98 20.36
C LEU A 223 0.76 19.27 20.72
N GLN A 224 -0.48 19.19 21.12
CA GLN A 224 -1.37 20.34 21.32
C GLN A 224 -1.47 21.26 20.07
N ALA A 225 -1.35 20.69 18.88
CA ALA A 225 -1.39 21.37 17.61
C ALA A 225 -2.83 21.55 17.12
N TRP A 226 -3.56 22.45 17.76
CA TRP A 226 -5.02 22.57 17.60
C TRP A 226 -5.46 22.97 16.21
N SER A 227 -4.69 23.78 15.49
CA SER A 227 -4.99 24.14 14.10
C SER A 227 -4.85 22.91 13.16
N ASN A 228 -3.79 22.13 13.32
CA ASN A 228 -3.62 20.89 12.56
C ASN A 228 -4.72 19.88 12.90
N LEU A 229 -5.08 19.75 14.17
CA LEU A 229 -6.17 18.89 14.59
C LEU A 229 -7.52 19.27 13.95
N ALA A 230 -7.81 20.57 13.85
CA ALA A 230 -8.99 21.08 13.17
C ALA A 230 -8.97 20.78 11.65
N VAL A 231 -7.81 20.87 11.02
CA VAL A 231 -7.61 20.45 9.63
C VAL A 231 -7.84 18.95 9.46
N VAL A 232 -7.30 18.13 10.36
CA VAL A 232 -7.52 16.67 10.34
C VAL A 232 -9.01 16.34 10.42
N TYR A 233 -9.74 16.93 11.37
CA TYR A 233 -11.18 16.74 11.46
C TYR A 233 -11.91 17.22 10.19
N THR A 234 -11.53 18.36 9.62
CA THR A 234 -12.15 18.88 8.38
C THR A 234 -11.97 17.89 7.24
N ARG A 235 -10.75 17.37 7.03
CA ARG A 235 -10.44 16.34 6.02
C ARG A 235 -11.26 15.06 6.21
N ILE A 236 -11.44 14.62 7.46
CA ILE A 236 -12.28 13.46 7.78
C ILE A 236 -13.72 13.67 7.30
N LEU A 237 -14.27 14.86 7.53
CA LEU A 237 -15.66 15.18 7.19
C LEU A 237 -15.93 15.30 5.67
N GLU A 238 -14.88 15.29 4.84
CA GLU A 238 -14.99 15.24 3.37
C GLU A 238 -15.26 13.83 2.86
N HIS A 239 -15.03 12.78 3.69
CA HIS A 239 -15.02 11.40 3.25
C HIS A 239 -16.10 10.54 3.95
N PRO A 240 -16.74 9.60 3.21
CA PRO A 240 -17.79 8.73 3.76
C PRO A 240 -17.21 7.56 4.56
N ILE A 241 -16.55 7.85 5.68
CA ILE A 241 -15.90 6.86 6.53
C ILE A 241 -16.75 6.50 7.76
N GLN A 242 -16.37 5.46 8.48
CA GLN A 242 -17.02 5.09 9.73
C GLN A 242 -16.93 6.18 10.79
N GLN A 243 -17.94 6.28 11.64
CA GLN A 243 -17.96 7.15 12.82
C GLN A 243 -17.95 8.66 12.51
N LEU A 244 -18.42 9.09 11.35
CA LEU A 244 -18.49 10.52 10.98
C LEU A 244 -19.17 11.38 12.05
N ASP A 245 -20.25 10.91 12.66
CA ASP A 245 -20.95 11.63 13.73
C ASP A 245 -20.05 11.92 14.93
N ARG A 246 -19.17 10.97 15.30
CA ARG A 246 -18.19 11.13 16.36
C ARG A 246 -17.20 12.25 16.02
N TYR A 247 -16.62 12.22 14.83
CA TYR A 247 -15.64 13.22 14.42
C TYR A 247 -16.23 14.61 14.31
N PHE A 248 -17.46 14.73 13.80
CA PHE A 248 -18.15 16.02 13.76
C PHE A 248 -18.44 16.58 15.15
N ASN A 249 -18.81 15.72 16.09
CA ASN A 249 -19.01 16.12 17.50
C ASN A 249 -17.69 16.55 18.16
N CYS A 250 -16.59 15.82 17.93
CA CYS A 250 -15.26 16.20 18.41
C CYS A 250 -14.81 17.57 17.84
N LEU A 251 -15.06 17.84 16.57
CA LEU A 251 -14.76 19.14 15.97
C LEU A 251 -15.59 20.27 16.62
N LYS A 252 -16.88 20.05 16.86
CA LYS A 252 -17.74 21.03 17.56
C LYS A 252 -17.24 21.30 18.97
N GLU A 253 -16.82 20.27 19.69
CA GLU A 253 -16.27 20.40 21.04
C GLU A 253 -14.93 21.14 21.03
N LEU A 254 -14.05 20.85 20.08
CA LEU A 254 -12.80 21.58 19.88
C LEU A 254 -13.08 23.08 19.64
N THR A 255 -14.02 23.41 18.74
CA THR A 255 -14.40 24.78 18.41
C THR A 255 -15.05 25.51 19.60
N ALA A 256 -15.79 24.80 20.44
CA ALA A 256 -16.42 25.37 21.64
C ALA A 256 -15.39 25.68 22.74
N THR A 257 -14.36 24.83 22.88
CA THR A 257 -13.38 24.91 23.98
C THR A 257 -12.18 25.79 23.68
N ARG A 258 -11.89 26.06 22.39
CA ARG A 258 -10.72 26.84 21.93
C ARG A 258 -11.15 28.14 21.23
N SER A 259 -10.25 29.12 21.20
CA SER A 259 -10.44 30.34 20.41
C SER A 259 -10.25 30.04 18.91
N LEU A 260 -10.89 30.81 18.03
CA LEU A 260 -10.68 30.67 16.60
C LEU A 260 -9.23 30.89 16.18
N SER A 261 -8.51 31.76 16.84
CA SER A 261 -7.09 32.02 16.58
C SER A 261 -6.18 30.81 16.85
N GLU A 262 -6.60 29.86 17.67
CA GLU A 262 -5.87 28.61 17.95
C GLU A 262 -6.16 27.50 16.94
N ILE A 263 -7.35 27.51 16.34
CA ILE A 263 -7.82 26.43 15.45
C ILE A 263 -7.74 26.77 13.96
N LEU A 264 -7.72 28.04 13.58
CA LEU A 264 -7.54 28.46 12.20
C LEU A 264 -6.07 28.28 11.73
N THR A 265 -5.91 27.86 10.50
CA THR A 265 -4.60 27.89 9.83
C THR A 265 -4.21 29.35 9.51
N ALA A 266 -2.92 29.58 9.22
CA ALA A 266 -2.44 30.88 8.77
C ALA A 266 -3.17 31.35 7.49
N GLU A 267 -3.49 30.44 6.60
CA GLU A 267 -4.22 30.72 5.37
C GLU A 267 -5.69 31.06 5.64
N GLU A 268 -6.37 30.30 6.47
CA GLU A 268 -7.74 30.58 6.89
C GLU A 268 -7.82 31.91 7.64
N THR A 269 -6.86 32.20 8.52
CA THR A 269 -6.78 33.49 9.24
C THR A 269 -6.63 34.65 8.27
N SER A 270 -5.79 34.51 7.24
CA SER A 270 -5.60 35.54 6.23
C SER A 270 -6.88 35.79 5.42
N MET A 271 -7.57 34.73 5.01
CA MET A 271 -8.85 34.83 4.31
C MET A 271 -9.93 35.45 5.20
N TYR A 272 -9.93 35.10 6.49
CA TYR A 272 -10.86 35.65 7.45
C TYR A 272 -10.66 37.15 7.66
N CYS A 273 -9.41 37.63 7.79
CA CYS A 273 -9.08 39.04 7.87
C CYS A 273 -9.52 39.82 6.63
N LEU A 274 -9.31 39.27 5.42
CA LEU A 274 -9.74 39.88 4.17
C LEU A 274 -11.27 40.03 4.06
N THR A 275 -12.04 39.08 4.59
CA THR A 275 -13.52 39.16 4.59
C THR A 275 -14.03 40.17 5.59
N VAL A 276 -13.37 40.35 6.73
CA VAL A 276 -13.71 41.37 7.73
C VAL A 276 -13.39 42.79 7.21
N GLU A 277 -12.25 42.99 6.56
CA GLU A 277 -11.89 44.30 5.94
C GLU A 277 -12.85 44.68 4.82
N ASN A 278 -13.26 43.73 3.98
CA ASN A 278 -14.24 43.98 2.92
C ASN A 278 -15.64 44.32 3.46
N SER A 279 -16.03 43.69 4.58
CA SER A 279 -17.31 43.98 5.24
C SER A 279 -17.31 45.39 5.90
N ALA A 280 -16.16 45.81 6.43
CA ALA A 280 -16.01 47.15 7.03
C ALA A 280 -16.03 48.27 5.98
N GLN A 281 -15.50 48.02 4.78
CA GLN A 281 -15.51 49.02 3.69
C GLN A 281 -16.89 49.23 3.05
N VAL A 282 -17.82 48.29 3.17
CA VAL A 282 -19.19 48.41 2.67
C VAL A 282 -20.09 49.24 3.59
N LEU A 283 -19.70 49.46 4.85
CA LEU A 283 -20.46 50.22 5.85
C LEU A 283 -20.05 51.70 5.93
N ASP A 284 -18.97 52.13 5.25
CA ASP A 284 -18.44 53.50 5.31
C ASP A 284 -18.94 54.41 4.18
N GLY A 285 -20.02 54.10 3.57
CA GLY A 285 -20.63 54.80 2.41
C GLY A 285 -21.82 55.71 2.69
N GLU A 286 -22.11 56.17 3.92
CA GLU A 286 -23.01 57.31 4.17
C GLU A 286 -22.83 57.79 5.63
N ALA A 287 -22.01 58.83 5.84
CA ALA A 287 -22.04 59.58 7.08
C ALA A 287 -22.01 61.10 6.79
N HIS A 288 -23.10 61.76 7.12
CA HIS A 288 -23.14 63.21 7.37
C HIS A 288 -22.49 63.56 8.71
N PRO A 289 -21.75 64.68 8.80
CA PRO A 289 -21.07 65.06 10.02
C PRO A 289 -21.97 65.86 10.95
N ASN A 290 -22.07 65.43 12.20
CA ASN A 290 -22.13 66.29 13.40
C ASN A 290 -22.28 65.57 14.71
N ASP A 291 -21.43 66.00 15.63
CA ASP A 291 -21.57 66.08 17.10
C ASP A 291 -21.12 64.90 18.03
N VAL A 292 -19.97 65.23 18.65
CA VAL A 292 -19.64 65.25 20.10
C VAL A 292 -19.41 63.93 20.83
N GLU A 293 -18.10 63.78 21.17
CA GLU A 293 -17.51 63.22 22.39
C GLU A 293 -18.36 62.28 23.29
N LYS A 294 -17.98 61.01 23.34
CA LYS A 294 -17.74 60.30 24.61
C LYS A 294 -16.85 59.11 24.44
N THR A 295 -15.72 59.17 25.14
CA THR A 295 -14.82 58.05 25.43
C THR A 295 -15.62 56.85 25.92
N ALA A 296 -15.59 55.77 25.16
CA ALA A 296 -15.83 54.42 25.63
C ALA A 296 -14.84 53.53 24.88
N GLU A 297 -14.01 52.80 25.63
CA GLU A 297 -13.16 51.75 25.12
C GLU A 297 -14.03 50.79 24.29
N PRO A 298 -13.56 50.31 23.10
CA PRO A 298 -14.31 49.33 22.35
C PRO A 298 -14.24 48.00 23.12
N GLU A 299 -15.33 47.64 23.80
CA GLU A 299 -15.65 46.25 24.06
C GLU A 299 -15.80 45.57 22.70
N VAL A 300 -14.68 45.05 22.16
CA VAL A 300 -14.69 44.15 21.01
C VAL A 300 -15.43 42.90 21.45
N SER A 301 -16.60 42.79 20.97
CA SER A 301 -17.71 42.00 21.38
C SER A 301 -17.44 40.49 21.36
N SER A 302 -17.65 39.83 22.48
CA SER A 302 -17.82 38.38 22.59
C SER A 302 -18.93 37.80 21.68
N SER A 303 -19.80 38.65 21.11
CA SER A 303 -20.83 38.25 20.18
C SER A 303 -20.31 37.93 18.77
N THR A 304 -19.24 38.59 18.29
CA THR A 304 -18.63 38.34 16.99
C THR A 304 -17.87 37.03 16.93
N GLU A 305 -17.14 36.66 17.98
CA GLU A 305 -16.41 35.37 18.01
C GLU A 305 -17.39 34.18 18.02
N ALA A 306 -18.50 34.28 18.70
CA ALA A 306 -19.52 33.24 18.71
C ALA A 306 -20.20 33.06 17.34
N GLU A 307 -20.46 34.17 16.63
CA GLU A 307 -21.01 34.13 15.27
C GLU A 307 -20.00 33.52 14.30
N ASP A 308 -18.70 33.84 14.44
CA ASP A 308 -17.64 33.33 13.60
C ASP A 308 -17.39 31.83 13.85
N LYS A 309 -17.42 31.38 15.09
CA LYS A 309 -17.41 29.93 15.42
C LYS A 309 -18.62 29.22 14.82
N ALA A 310 -19.80 29.82 14.85
CA ALA A 310 -21.00 29.24 14.23
C ALA A 310 -20.85 29.10 12.71
N LYS A 311 -20.28 30.11 12.04
CA LYS A 311 -19.98 30.05 10.58
C LYS A 311 -18.94 28.97 10.28
N TYR A 312 -17.86 28.89 11.07
CA TYR A 312 -16.82 27.87 10.94
C TYR A 312 -17.42 26.46 11.01
N VAL A 313 -18.25 26.20 12.00
CA VAL A 313 -18.95 24.91 12.18
C VAL A 313 -19.93 24.65 11.04
N SER A 314 -20.69 25.66 10.60
CA SER A 314 -21.68 25.51 9.51
C SER A 314 -21.07 25.08 8.18
N ILE A 315 -19.87 25.58 7.85
CA ILE A 315 -19.16 25.16 6.63
C ILE A 315 -18.80 23.66 6.74
N ARG A 316 -18.29 23.20 7.90
CA ARG A 316 -17.93 21.80 8.13
C ARG A 316 -19.15 20.88 8.25
N GLU A 317 -20.28 21.41 8.71
CA GLU A 317 -21.56 20.69 8.72
C GLU A 317 -22.05 20.36 7.31
N GLU A 318 -21.81 21.25 6.36
CA GLU A 318 -22.12 20.97 4.94
C GLU A 318 -21.26 19.86 4.36
N LEU A 319 -19.94 19.81 4.70
CA LEU A 319 -19.06 18.70 4.34
C LEU A 319 -19.54 17.39 4.96
N PHE A 320 -19.80 17.41 6.27
CA PHE A 320 -20.36 16.28 6.99
C PHE A 320 -21.65 15.76 6.36
N ARG A 321 -22.59 16.64 6.02
CA ARG A 321 -23.87 16.27 5.42
C ARG A 321 -23.67 15.55 4.08
N LYS A 322 -22.78 16.06 3.21
CA LYS A 322 -22.46 15.44 1.91
C LYS A 322 -21.81 14.07 2.09
N ALA A 323 -20.83 13.97 2.99
CA ALA A 323 -20.17 12.71 3.29
C ALA A 323 -21.15 11.68 3.87
N LYS A 324 -22.06 12.11 4.77
CA LYS A 324 -23.06 11.26 5.39
C LYS A 324 -24.12 10.77 4.39
N GLU A 325 -24.52 11.62 3.45
CA GLU A 325 -25.38 11.21 2.34
C GLU A 325 -24.73 10.11 1.49
N TYR A 326 -23.45 10.28 1.16
CA TYR A 326 -22.72 9.27 0.39
C TYR A 326 -22.49 7.99 1.22
N GLU A 327 -22.12 8.11 2.50
CA GLU A 327 -22.00 6.98 3.43
C GLU A 327 -23.26 6.12 3.41
N SER A 328 -24.44 6.74 3.43
CA SER A 328 -25.71 6.00 3.43
C SER A 328 -25.90 5.13 2.18
N LYS A 329 -25.33 5.52 1.04
CA LYS A 329 -25.40 4.78 -0.23
C LYS A 329 -24.50 3.55 -0.24
N ILE A 330 -23.34 3.63 0.44
CA ILE A 330 -22.34 2.55 0.48
C ILE A 330 -22.44 1.65 1.71
N PHE A 331 -23.16 2.09 2.74
CA PHE A 331 -23.24 1.44 4.05
C PHE A 331 -23.53 -0.06 3.97
N ASN A 332 -24.54 -0.45 3.18
CA ASN A 332 -24.92 -1.86 3.07
C ASN A 332 -23.83 -2.73 2.45
N PHE A 333 -23.11 -2.22 1.43
CA PHE A 333 -22.00 -2.92 0.82
C PHE A 333 -20.85 -3.09 1.83
N GLU A 334 -20.51 -2.04 2.55
CA GLU A 334 -19.43 -2.06 3.55
C GLU A 334 -19.74 -2.96 4.75
N GLN A 335 -21.00 -3.03 5.19
CA GLN A 335 -21.44 -3.94 6.26
C GLN A 335 -21.39 -5.41 5.82
N ALA A 336 -21.57 -5.70 4.56
CA ALA A 336 -21.52 -7.05 4.02
C ALA A 336 -20.08 -7.56 3.81
N ILE A 337 -19.07 -6.68 3.78
CA ILE A 337 -17.66 -7.08 3.72
C ILE A 337 -17.21 -7.54 5.11
N ARG A 338 -17.04 -8.84 5.29
CA ARG A 338 -16.60 -9.45 6.55
C ARG A 338 -15.09 -9.55 6.64
N ARG A 339 -14.44 -9.82 5.48
CA ARG A 339 -13.00 -10.02 5.38
C ARG A 339 -12.37 -9.06 4.36
N PRO A 340 -12.00 -7.84 4.77
CA PRO A 340 -11.43 -6.82 3.89
C PRO A 340 -9.93 -7.01 3.58
N TYR A 341 -9.31 -8.06 4.12
CA TYR A 341 -7.89 -8.38 4.00
C TYR A 341 -7.68 -9.69 3.23
N PHE A 342 -6.47 -9.89 2.72
CA PHE A 342 -6.08 -11.12 2.03
C PHE A 342 -6.04 -12.33 2.97
N HIS A 343 -6.59 -13.44 2.49
CA HIS A 343 -6.46 -14.75 3.10
C HIS A 343 -6.59 -15.84 2.05
N VAL A 344 -5.83 -16.94 2.21
CA VAL A 344 -5.85 -18.08 1.26
C VAL A 344 -7.15 -18.86 1.26
N LYS A 345 -7.92 -18.86 2.37
CA LYS A 345 -9.24 -19.50 2.41
C LYS A 345 -10.20 -18.74 1.50
N PRO A 346 -11.04 -19.46 0.74
CA PRO A 346 -12.03 -18.82 -0.14
C PRO A 346 -13.00 -17.91 0.64
N LEU A 347 -13.51 -16.90 -0.05
CA LEU A 347 -14.59 -16.06 0.42
C LEU A 347 -15.93 -16.78 0.27
N ASP A 348 -16.89 -16.45 1.12
CA ASP A 348 -18.26 -16.92 0.98
C ASP A 348 -18.91 -16.32 -0.29
N LYS A 349 -19.78 -17.10 -0.93
CA LYS A 349 -20.47 -16.66 -2.15
C LYS A 349 -21.24 -15.35 -1.98
N PRO A 350 -21.96 -15.09 -0.87
CA PRO A 350 -22.64 -13.82 -0.65
C PRO A 350 -21.65 -12.62 -0.59
N GLU A 351 -20.45 -12.83 -0.07
CA GLU A 351 -19.42 -11.77 -0.01
C GLU A 351 -18.85 -11.47 -1.40
N LEU A 352 -18.64 -12.50 -2.24
CA LEU A 352 -18.26 -12.31 -3.65
C LEU A 352 -19.33 -11.56 -4.45
N GLU A 353 -20.61 -11.95 -4.28
CA GLU A 353 -21.75 -11.27 -4.90
C GLU A 353 -21.86 -9.80 -4.44
N ASN A 354 -21.56 -9.53 -3.17
CA ASN A 354 -21.52 -8.18 -2.64
C ASN A 354 -20.41 -7.34 -3.29
N TRP A 355 -19.21 -7.89 -3.47
CA TRP A 355 -18.13 -7.19 -4.18
C TRP A 355 -18.52 -6.86 -5.62
N HIS A 356 -19.15 -7.80 -6.35
CA HIS A 356 -19.65 -7.52 -7.70
C HIS A 356 -20.69 -6.38 -7.71
N SER A 357 -21.64 -6.41 -6.77
CA SER A 357 -22.68 -5.39 -6.66
C SER A 357 -22.10 -4.02 -6.27
N TYR A 358 -21.08 -4.00 -5.41
CA TYR A 358 -20.42 -2.76 -5.00
C TYR A 358 -19.61 -2.17 -6.17
N LEU A 359 -18.94 -3.02 -6.95
CA LEU A 359 -18.27 -2.59 -8.18
C LEU A 359 -19.28 -2.06 -9.21
N ASP A 360 -20.45 -2.70 -9.40
CA ASP A 360 -21.54 -2.22 -10.26
C ASP A 360 -22.03 -0.82 -9.85
N PHE A 361 -22.00 -0.54 -8.55
CA PHE A 361 -22.37 0.77 -8.02
C PHE A 361 -21.29 1.82 -8.33
N ILE A 362 -20.02 1.53 -8.01
CA ILE A 362 -18.93 2.50 -8.12
C ILE A 362 -18.56 2.79 -9.59
N GLU A 363 -18.72 1.83 -10.50
CA GLU A 363 -18.43 2.00 -11.92
C GLU A 363 -19.32 3.05 -12.60
N LYS A 364 -20.43 3.44 -11.97
CA LYS A 364 -21.31 4.51 -12.45
C LYS A 364 -20.83 5.90 -12.05
N GLU A 365 -19.85 5.98 -11.14
CA GLU A 365 -19.25 7.24 -10.72
C GLU A 365 -18.33 7.78 -11.84
N GLU A 366 -18.36 9.10 -12.02
CA GLU A 366 -17.49 9.79 -12.98
C GLU A 366 -16.05 9.89 -12.45
N ASP A 367 -15.88 9.95 -11.11
CA ASP A 367 -14.60 10.06 -10.46
C ASP A 367 -13.83 8.74 -10.52
N ILE A 368 -12.84 8.70 -11.41
CA ILE A 368 -11.98 7.54 -11.63
C ILE A 368 -11.21 7.16 -10.36
N ASN A 369 -10.86 8.12 -9.49
CA ASN A 369 -10.11 7.84 -8.26
C ASN A 369 -10.90 6.98 -7.30
N LYS A 370 -12.21 7.24 -7.16
CA LYS A 370 -13.09 6.41 -6.34
C LYS A 370 -13.17 4.98 -6.88
N VAL A 371 -13.25 4.86 -8.20
CA VAL A 371 -13.31 3.55 -8.87
C VAL A 371 -12.01 2.77 -8.64
N ILE A 372 -10.84 3.40 -8.88
CA ILE A 372 -9.54 2.78 -8.64
C ILE A 372 -9.41 2.32 -7.18
N LYS A 373 -9.69 3.21 -6.22
CA LYS A 373 -9.55 2.89 -4.80
C LYS A 373 -10.42 1.71 -4.37
N LEU A 374 -11.65 1.60 -4.90
CA LEU A 374 -12.49 0.44 -4.59
C LEU A 374 -11.98 -0.85 -5.23
N TYR A 375 -11.52 -0.79 -6.49
CA TYR A 375 -10.90 -1.95 -7.13
C TYR A 375 -9.64 -2.42 -6.38
N GLU A 376 -8.78 -1.51 -5.99
CA GLU A 376 -7.57 -1.85 -5.22
C GLU A 376 -7.89 -2.49 -3.86
N ARG A 377 -8.94 -2.04 -3.17
CA ARG A 377 -9.45 -2.71 -1.96
C ARG A 377 -10.03 -4.09 -2.29
N CYS A 378 -10.80 -4.19 -3.37
CA CYS A 378 -11.40 -5.45 -3.82
C CYS A 378 -10.33 -6.50 -4.11
N VAL A 379 -9.28 -6.16 -4.87
CA VAL A 379 -8.22 -7.12 -5.22
C VAL A 379 -7.28 -7.46 -4.06
N ILE A 380 -7.40 -6.83 -2.88
CA ILE A 380 -6.79 -7.33 -1.65
C ILE A 380 -7.61 -8.53 -1.12
N ALA A 381 -8.90 -8.35 -0.91
CA ALA A 381 -9.78 -9.39 -0.37
C ALA A 381 -10.00 -10.54 -1.37
N CYS A 382 -10.11 -10.20 -2.65
CA CYS A 382 -10.41 -11.10 -3.77
C CYS A 382 -9.18 -11.41 -4.65
N ALA A 383 -7.97 -11.32 -4.10
CA ALA A 383 -6.72 -11.47 -4.86
C ALA A 383 -6.61 -12.79 -5.64
N SER A 384 -7.16 -13.88 -5.10
CA SER A 384 -7.11 -15.22 -5.70
C SER A 384 -8.21 -15.51 -6.73
N TYR A 385 -9.02 -14.52 -7.09
CA TYR A 385 -10.12 -14.66 -8.04
C TYR A 385 -9.82 -13.88 -9.33
N SER A 386 -9.54 -14.59 -10.43
CA SER A 386 -9.20 -13.99 -11.73
C SER A 386 -10.29 -13.07 -12.27
N GLU A 387 -11.57 -13.34 -11.97
CA GLU A 387 -12.71 -12.55 -12.41
C GLU A 387 -12.66 -11.09 -11.97
N PHE A 388 -12.19 -10.78 -10.75
CA PHE A 388 -12.06 -9.41 -10.28
C PHE A 388 -10.88 -8.67 -10.93
N TRP A 389 -9.78 -9.38 -11.20
CA TRP A 389 -8.66 -8.82 -11.95
C TRP A 389 -9.04 -8.52 -13.39
N ILE A 390 -9.73 -9.45 -14.08
CA ILE A 390 -10.22 -9.26 -15.44
C ILE A 390 -11.17 -8.05 -15.49
N ARG A 391 -12.12 -7.99 -14.57
CA ARG A 391 -13.06 -6.86 -14.48
C ARG A 391 -12.35 -5.55 -14.25
N TYR A 392 -11.32 -5.52 -13.37
CA TYR A 392 -10.53 -4.32 -13.13
C TYR A 392 -9.81 -3.84 -14.39
N VAL A 393 -9.14 -4.75 -15.08
CA VAL A 393 -8.45 -4.44 -16.35
C VAL A 393 -9.43 -3.89 -17.39
N GLN A 394 -10.58 -4.54 -17.57
CA GLN A 394 -11.62 -4.09 -18.51
C GLN A 394 -12.17 -2.70 -18.16
N CYS A 395 -12.47 -2.46 -16.88
CA CYS A 395 -12.94 -1.16 -16.42
C CYS A 395 -11.91 -0.04 -16.68
N MET A 396 -10.61 -0.32 -16.50
CA MET A 396 -9.55 0.66 -16.79
C MET A 396 -9.35 0.85 -18.29
N GLU A 397 -9.47 -0.21 -19.10
CA GLU A 397 -9.44 -0.13 -20.57
C GLU A 397 -10.59 0.74 -21.11
N ASP A 398 -11.81 0.50 -20.65
CA ASP A 398 -13.02 1.25 -21.04
C ASP A 398 -12.88 2.75 -20.71
N ARG A 399 -12.16 3.06 -19.63
CA ARG A 399 -11.84 4.45 -19.20
C ARG A 399 -10.58 5.02 -19.84
N GLN A 400 -9.99 4.34 -20.83
CA GLN A 400 -8.78 4.74 -21.55
C GLN A 400 -7.53 4.87 -20.66
N SER A 401 -7.49 4.19 -19.53
CA SER A 401 -6.38 4.15 -18.57
C SER A 401 -5.54 2.88 -18.76
N LEU A 402 -4.93 2.73 -19.95
CA LEU A 402 -4.18 1.52 -20.33
C LEU A 402 -2.99 1.22 -19.41
N GLU A 403 -2.37 2.24 -18.83
CA GLU A 403 -1.28 2.05 -17.87
C GLU A 403 -1.75 1.32 -16.61
N LEU A 404 -2.89 1.73 -16.06
CA LEU A 404 -3.50 1.07 -14.89
C LEU A 404 -3.99 -0.34 -15.25
N ALA A 405 -4.58 -0.53 -16.43
CA ALA A 405 -4.99 -1.84 -16.92
C ALA A 405 -3.80 -2.80 -17.03
N ASN A 406 -2.69 -2.36 -17.65
CA ASN A 406 -1.48 -3.15 -17.79
C ASN A 406 -0.83 -3.47 -16.42
N ASN A 407 -0.82 -2.51 -15.49
CA ASN A 407 -0.31 -2.73 -14.12
C ASN A 407 -1.14 -3.79 -13.39
N ALA A 408 -2.47 -3.68 -13.41
CA ALA A 408 -3.35 -4.66 -12.79
C ALA A 408 -3.17 -6.06 -13.41
N LEU A 409 -3.07 -6.14 -14.73
CA LEU A 409 -2.86 -7.39 -15.46
C LEU A 409 -1.51 -8.04 -15.13
N ALA A 410 -0.44 -7.24 -15.04
CA ALA A 410 0.89 -7.72 -14.67
C ALA A 410 0.89 -8.30 -13.24
N ARG A 411 0.30 -7.60 -12.28
CA ARG A 411 0.15 -8.11 -10.90
C ARG A 411 -0.64 -9.43 -10.86
N ALA A 412 -1.72 -9.51 -11.59
CA ALA A 412 -2.54 -10.71 -11.67
C ALA A 412 -1.77 -11.90 -12.24
N THR A 413 -1.11 -11.73 -13.41
CA THR A 413 -0.44 -12.82 -14.13
C THR A 413 0.87 -13.27 -13.49
N HIS A 414 1.60 -12.38 -12.81
CA HIS A 414 2.91 -12.71 -12.24
C HIS A 414 2.85 -13.12 -10.77
N VAL A 415 1.82 -12.68 -10.02
CA VAL A 415 1.77 -12.90 -8.56
C VAL A 415 0.49 -13.64 -8.15
N PHE A 416 -0.67 -12.98 -8.26
CA PHE A 416 -1.86 -13.37 -7.51
C PHE A 416 -2.62 -14.57 -8.09
N VAL A 417 -2.78 -14.62 -9.41
CA VAL A 417 -3.51 -15.69 -10.11
C VAL A 417 -2.64 -16.35 -11.20
N LYS A 418 -1.32 -16.32 -11.00
CA LYS A 418 -0.30 -16.79 -11.96
C LYS A 418 -0.43 -18.23 -12.42
N LYS A 419 -1.13 -19.10 -11.65
CA LYS A 419 -1.41 -20.49 -12.02
C LYS A 419 -2.81 -20.69 -12.63
N GLN A 420 -3.60 -19.64 -12.84
CA GLN A 420 -4.95 -19.77 -13.41
C GLN A 420 -4.92 -19.54 -14.92
N THR A 421 -5.42 -20.51 -15.70
CA THR A 421 -5.40 -20.43 -17.17
C THR A 421 -6.20 -19.25 -17.72
N GLU A 422 -7.29 -18.91 -17.04
CA GLU A 422 -8.22 -17.86 -17.45
C GLU A 422 -7.57 -16.49 -17.58
N ILE A 423 -6.76 -16.09 -16.59
CA ILE A 423 -6.09 -14.77 -16.63
C ILE A 423 -5.07 -14.69 -17.76
N HIS A 424 -4.34 -15.78 -18.06
CA HIS A 424 -3.37 -15.81 -19.14
C HIS A 424 -4.03 -15.79 -20.52
N LEU A 425 -5.16 -16.50 -20.68
CA LEU A 425 -5.97 -16.43 -21.90
C LEU A 425 -6.53 -15.03 -22.14
N PHE A 426 -6.99 -14.38 -21.06
CA PHE A 426 -7.44 -12.99 -21.10
C PHE A 426 -6.27 -12.05 -21.43
N SER A 427 -5.12 -12.22 -20.76
CA SER A 427 -3.91 -11.40 -20.96
C SER A 427 -3.46 -11.45 -22.43
N ALA A 428 -3.36 -12.65 -23.01
CA ALA A 428 -2.99 -12.80 -24.41
C ALA A 428 -3.97 -12.07 -25.35
N ARG A 429 -5.27 -12.19 -25.09
CA ARG A 429 -6.28 -11.51 -25.91
C ARG A 429 -6.27 -10.00 -25.74
N PHE A 430 -6.08 -9.52 -24.50
CA PHE A 430 -5.96 -8.11 -24.20
C PHE A 430 -4.73 -7.49 -24.91
N LYS A 431 -3.57 -8.14 -24.84
CA LYS A 431 -2.36 -7.71 -25.54
C LYS A 431 -2.56 -7.66 -27.05
N GLU A 432 -3.20 -8.68 -27.65
CA GLU A 432 -3.56 -8.71 -29.07
C GLU A 432 -4.42 -7.52 -29.48
N LEU A 433 -5.47 -7.22 -28.71
CA LEU A 433 -6.43 -6.13 -29.00
C LEU A 433 -5.76 -4.75 -28.90
N ASN A 434 -4.80 -4.61 -28.00
CA ASN A 434 -4.03 -3.37 -27.80
C ASN A 434 -2.77 -3.26 -28.68
N GLY A 435 -2.59 -4.19 -29.65
CA GLY A 435 -1.54 -4.13 -30.65
C GLY A 435 -0.19 -4.75 -30.22
N ASP A 436 -0.07 -5.26 -29.01
CA ASP A 436 1.10 -6.01 -28.52
C ASP A 436 1.01 -7.47 -28.98
N THR A 437 1.25 -7.69 -30.26
CA THR A 437 1.16 -9.03 -30.87
C THR A 437 2.25 -9.98 -30.41
N ASP A 438 3.45 -9.47 -30.13
CA ASP A 438 4.56 -10.28 -29.65
C ASP A 438 4.38 -10.69 -28.19
N GLY A 439 3.90 -9.78 -27.35
CA GLY A 439 3.49 -10.10 -25.98
C GLY A 439 2.34 -11.10 -25.93
N ALA A 440 1.37 -11.00 -26.84
CA ALA A 440 0.26 -11.98 -26.96
C ALA A 440 0.76 -13.37 -27.34
N ARG A 441 1.71 -13.47 -28.30
CA ARG A 441 2.37 -14.74 -28.67
C ARG A 441 3.11 -15.36 -27.50
N ALA A 442 3.93 -14.56 -26.84
CA ALA A 442 4.70 -15.01 -25.70
C ALA A 442 3.79 -15.57 -24.58
N GLU A 443 2.66 -14.90 -24.32
CA GLU A 443 1.68 -15.31 -23.31
C GLU A 443 1.02 -16.65 -23.66
N TYR A 444 0.53 -16.82 -24.89
CA TYR A 444 -0.02 -18.10 -25.36
C TYR A 444 1.02 -19.21 -25.32
N GLN A 445 2.24 -18.93 -25.78
CA GLN A 445 3.32 -19.91 -25.78
C GLN A 445 3.69 -20.32 -24.36
N HIS A 446 3.82 -19.38 -23.45
CA HIS A 446 4.08 -19.66 -22.04
C HIS A 446 2.97 -20.55 -21.45
N LEU A 447 1.70 -20.24 -21.73
CA LEU A 447 0.57 -20.97 -21.21
C LEU A 447 0.54 -22.44 -21.66
N HIS A 448 0.68 -22.71 -22.98
CA HIS A 448 0.58 -24.09 -23.50
C HIS A 448 1.89 -24.88 -23.52
N SER A 449 3.06 -24.26 -23.25
CA SER A 449 4.35 -24.94 -23.24
C SER A 449 4.96 -25.08 -21.84
N VAL A 450 4.70 -24.12 -20.93
CA VAL A 450 5.31 -24.07 -19.59
C VAL A 450 4.29 -24.33 -18.50
N LEU A 451 3.24 -23.51 -18.42
CA LEU A 451 2.26 -23.62 -17.34
C LEU A 451 1.38 -24.85 -17.44
N TYR A 452 0.83 -25.10 -18.63
CA TYR A 452 -0.05 -26.24 -18.90
C TYR A 452 0.28 -26.85 -20.25
N PRO A 453 1.34 -27.66 -20.31
CA PRO A 453 1.77 -28.30 -21.56
C PRO A 453 0.63 -29.04 -22.26
N GLY A 454 0.37 -28.70 -23.51
CA GLY A 454 -0.66 -29.32 -24.31
C GLY A 454 -2.08 -28.80 -24.07
N LEU A 455 -2.29 -27.69 -23.36
CA LEU A 455 -3.64 -27.11 -23.16
C LEU A 455 -4.27 -26.72 -24.51
N LEU A 456 -5.23 -27.54 -24.96
CA LEU A 456 -5.85 -27.41 -26.28
C LEU A 456 -6.49 -26.04 -26.51
N GLU A 457 -7.17 -25.49 -25.50
CA GLU A 457 -7.80 -24.19 -25.60
C GLU A 457 -6.80 -23.09 -25.93
N ALA A 458 -5.65 -23.05 -25.23
CA ALA A 458 -4.60 -22.08 -25.46
C ALA A 458 -3.97 -22.24 -26.86
N ILE A 459 -3.74 -23.49 -27.29
CA ILE A 459 -3.22 -23.82 -28.64
C ILE A 459 -4.17 -23.31 -29.72
N VAL A 460 -5.47 -23.60 -29.59
CA VAL A 460 -6.48 -23.18 -30.57
C VAL A 460 -6.62 -21.66 -30.62
N LYS A 461 -6.63 -21.00 -29.46
CA LYS A 461 -6.70 -19.52 -29.39
C LYS A 461 -5.44 -18.88 -29.98
N HIS A 462 -4.26 -19.45 -29.73
CA HIS A 462 -3.01 -19.01 -30.35
C HIS A 462 -3.04 -19.16 -31.87
N ALA A 463 -3.43 -20.32 -32.37
CA ALA A 463 -3.57 -20.55 -33.81
C ALA A 463 -4.58 -19.60 -34.48
N ASN A 464 -5.70 -19.31 -33.80
CA ASN A 464 -6.69 -18.35 -34.28
C ASN A 464 -6.16 -16.91 -34.30
N MET A 465 -5.34 -16.53 -33.30
CA MET A 465 -4.65 -15.24 -33.32
C MET A 465 -3.70 -15.14 -34.52
N GLU A 466 -2.84 -16.15 -34.73
CA GLU A 466 -1.92 -16.17 -35.88
C GLU A 466 -2.68 -16.15 -37.22
N HIS A 467 -3.85 -16.83 -37.29
CA HIS A 467 -4.71 -16.76 -38.47
C HIS A 467 -5.24 -15.35 -38.73
N ARG A 468 -5.54 -14.56 -37.69
CA ARG A 468 -5.97 -13.17 -37.84
C ARG A 468 -4.84 -12.25 -38.27
N LEU A 469 -3.61 -12.53 -37.84
CA LEU A 469 -2.45 -11.63 -38.01
C LEU A 469 -1.63 -11.90 -39.29
N VAL A 470 -1.70 -13.14 -39.84
CA VAL A 470 -0.75 -13.59 -40.85
C VAL A 470 -1.45 -14.22 -42.06
N SER A 471 -0.81 -14.15 -43.23
CA SER A 471 -1.28 -14.77 -44.48
C SER A 471 -1.41 -16.31 -44.37
N LEU A 472 -2.31 -16.87 -45.23
CA LEU A 472 -2.70 -18.29 -45.21
C LEU A 472 -1.53 -19.30 -45.21
N HIS A 473 -0.33 -18.91 -45.69
CA HIS A 473 0.84 -19.80 -45.77
C HIS A 473 1.55 -19.97 -44.40
N GLN A 474 1.67 -18.90 -43.63
CA GLN A 474 2.28 -18.94 -42.29
C GLN A 474 1.34 -19.64 -41.27
N THR A 475 0.03 -19.46 -41.43
CA THR A 475 -1.00 -20.12 -40.58
C THR A 475 -0.89 -21.64 -40.66
N LYS A 476 -0.69 -22.21 -41.88
CA LYS A 476 -0.56 -23.66 -42.04
C LYS A 476 0.67 -24.22 -41.31
N THR A 477 1.78 -23.52 -41.33
CA THR A 477 3.01 -23.95 -40.68
C THR A 477 2.87 -23.92 -39.16
N THR A 478 2.30 -22.86 -38.62
CA THR A 478 2.05 -22.71 -37.16
C THR A 478 1.03 -23.73 -36.66
N LEU A 479 -0.05 -23.97 -37.42
CA LEU A 479 -1.08 -24.95 -37.06
C LEU A 479 -0.52 -26.39 -37.06
N CYS A 480 0.28 -26.76 -38.05
CA CYS A 480 0.97 -28.06 -38.09
C CYS A 480 1.92 -28.24 -36.92
N PHE A 481 2.66 -27.21 -36.54
CA PHE A 481 3.56 -27.25 -35.39
C PHE A 481 2.80 -27.39 -34.07
N LEU A 482 1.73 -26.63 -33.86
CA LEU A 482 0.88 -26.70 -32.68
C LEU A 482 0.14 -28.03 -32.55
N LEU A 483 -0.34 -28.61 -33.68
CA LEU A 483 -0.95 -29.94 -33.70
C LEU A 483 0.06 -31.05 -33.39
N SER A 484 1.32 -30.91 -33.85
CA SER A 484 2.38 -31.89 -33.55
C SER A 484 2.72 -31.90 -32.04
N LEU A 485 2.65 -30.73 -31.37
CA LEU A 485 2.80 -30.62 -29.92
C LEU A 485 1.67 -31.34 -29.18
N CYS A 486 0.42 -31.22 -29.64
CA CYS A 486 -0.71 -31.95 -29.06
C CYS A 486 -0.57 -33.46 -29.19
N LEU A 487 -0.03 -33.96 -30.33
CA LEU A 487 0.12 -35.38 -30.57
C LEU A 487 1.35 -35.98 -29.85
N SER A 488 2.30 -35.18 -29.41
CA SER A 488 3.47 -35.65 -28.65
C SER A 488 3.22 -35.72 -27.13
N VAL A 489 2.07 -35.25 -26.65
CA VAL A 489 1.68 -35.28 -25.23
C VAL A 489 0.73 -36.46 -24.91
N HIS A 490 0.27 -37.18 -25.92
CA HIS A 490 -0.44 -38.46 -25.81
C HIS A 490 0.45 -39.63 -26.23
#